data_95f7b0ae33e39b2f25ddad248f96fdcf
#
_entry.id   95f7b0ae33e39b2f25ddad248f96fdcf
#
_cell.length_a   1.000
_cell.length_b   1.000
_cell.length_c   1.000
_cell.angle_alpha   90.00
_cell.angle_beta   90.00
_cell.angle_gamma   90.00
#
_symmetry.space_group_name_H-M   'P 1'
#
loop_
_entity.id
_entity.type
_entity.pdbx_description
1 polymer ?
#
loop_
_entity_poly.entity_id
_entity_poly.type
_entity_poly.pdbx_seq_one_letter_code
_entity_poly.pdbx_strand_id
1 'polypeptide(L)'
;YAGETLTYFNLHNGKVNNINVKASTGTIPKNKNVISIMKNMLVPDIYGETIFGEFLLSPCNKYNQSLYKYKISRLTFDRVEIIFKPKVKNTQLVSGRAIINGHTGRIIFMSFRGEMDMLKFFVIINMGNSADEMTFIPKSCKINTEFKFMGNIVTASHVSYFNRVDESKLIKLNSHNNDTIMETLRPVPLDNGIKEIYKNYNNDK
;
A
#
# COMPACT_ATOMS: atom_id res chain seq x y z
N TYR A 1 18.59 -4.79 -3.37
CA TYR A 1 18.35 -3.39 -3.01
C TYR A 1 17.30 -3.29 -1.93
N ALA A 2 17.47 -2.38 -0.98
CA ALA A 2 16.47 -2.02 0.03
C ALA A 2 16.46 -0.51 0.25
N GLY A 3 15.31 0.04 0.66
CA GLY A 3 15.20 1.46 0.95
C GLY A 3 13.93 1.78 1.71
N GLU A 4 13.97 2.89 2.44
CA GLU A 4 12.84 3.41 3.19
C GLU A 4 12.61 4.87 2.82
N THR A 5 11.36 5.28 2.84
CA THR A 5 10.98 6.68 2.67
C THR A 5 9.96 7.08 3.71
N LEU A 6 10.14 8.26 4.28
CA LEU A 6 9.12 8.93 5.09
C LEU A 6 8.44 9.98 4.23
N THR A 7 7.13 9.84 4.09
CA THR A 7 6.34 10.70 3.21
C THR A 7 5.17 11.28 3.98
N TYR A 8 4.96 12.58 3.90
CA TYR A 8 3.78 13.26 4.40
C TYR A 8 2.83 13.58 3.27
N PHE A 9 1.55 13.50 3.56
CA PHE A 9 0.50 13.92 2.65
C PHE A 9 -0.68 14.50 3.43
N ASN A 10 -1.41 15.39 2.79
CA ASN A 10 -2.64 15.94 3.30
C ASN A 10 -3.83 15.22 2.69
N LEU A 11 -4.90 15.06 3.47
CA LEU A 11 -6.17 14.55 3.01
C LEU A 11 -7.15 15.71 2.83
N HIS A 12 -7.71 15.81 1.65
CA HIS A 12 -8.81 16.73 1.37
C HIS A 12 -9.96 15.99 0.70
N ASN A 13 -11.13 15.96 1.35
CA ASN A 13 -12.31 15.20 0.88
C ASN A 13 -12.02 13.72 0.55
N GLY A 14 -11.21 13.04 1.40
CA GLY A 14 -10.83 11.65 1.22
C GLY A 14 -9.77 11.39 0.15
N LYS A 15 -9.29 12.43 -0.54
CA LYS A 15 -8.23 12.34 -1.54
C LYS A 15 -6.89 12.78 -0.98
N VAL A 16 -5.85 12.08 -1.39
CA VAL A 16 -4.47 12.41 -1.05
C VAL A 16 -3.98 13.58 -1.87
N ASN A 17 -3.53 14.63 -1.20
CA ASN A 17 -2.93 15.81 -1.81
C ASN A 17 -1.56 16.08 -1.19
N ASN A 18 -0.74 16.84 -1.91
CA ASN A 18 0.55 17.40 -1.42
C ASN A 18 1.48 16.34 -0.82
N ILE A 19 1.80 15.31 -1.61
CA ILE A 19 2.76 14.27 -1.22
C ILE A 19 4.16 14.87 -1.14
N ASN A 20 4.78 14.84 0.05
CA ASN A 20 6.10 15.38 0.30
C ASN A 20 7.00 14.33 0.96
N VAL A 21 8.09 13.97 0.28
CA VAL A 21 9.11 13.06 0.83
C VAL A 21 10.02 13.87 1.76
N LYS A 22 10.03 13.51 3.05
CA LYS A 22 10.80 14.18 4.10
C LYS A 22 12.16 13.54 4.35
N ALA A 23 12.20 12.21 4.32
CA ALA A 23 13.44 11.47 4.50
C ALA A 23 13.46 10.24 3.59
N SER A 24 14.63 9.84 3.14
CA SER A 24 14.83 8.63 2.35
C SER A 24 16.21 8.06 2.65
N THR A 25 16.25 6.76 2.96
CA THR A 25 17.49 6.02 3.23
C THR A 25 17.49 4.74 2.40
N GLY A 26 18.67 4.15 2.20
CA GLY A 26 18.81 2.85 1.57
C GLY A 26 19.73 2.81 0.37
N THR A 27 19.73 1.66 -0.30
CA THR A 27 20.61 1.30 -1.42
C THR A 27 19.96 1.52 -2.80
N ILE A 28 18.69 1.92 -2.84
CA ILE A 28 17.95 2.16 -4.09
C ILE A 28 18.44 3.49 -4.70
N PRO A 29 18.87 3.48 -5.96
CA PRO A 29 19.24 4.73 -6.64
C PRO A 29 18.10 5.74 -6.61
N LYS A 30 18.41 7.00 -6.25
CA LYS A 30 17.43 8.10 -6.20
C LYS A 30 17.01 8.49 -7.62
N ASN A 31 16.23 7.66 -8.29
CA ASN A 31 15.70 7.95 -9.61
C ASN A 31 14.32 8.61 -9.47
N LYS A 32 14.15 9.78 -10.09
CA LYS A 32 12.88 10.54 -10.07
C LYS A 32 11.69 9.70 -10.59
N ASN A 33 11.92 8.81 -11.54
CA ASN A 33 10.88 7.95 -12.11
C ASN A 33 10.38 6.91 -11.11
N VAL A 34 11.28 6.29 -10.34
CA VAL A 34 10.93 5.33 -9.28
C VAL A 34 10.09 6.02 -8.19
N ILE A 35 10.49 7.22 -7.78
CA ILE A 35 9.76 8.01 -6.79
C ILE A 35 8.36 8.38 -7.31
N SER A 36 8.23 8.72 -8.59
CA SER A 36 6.94 9.07 -9.20
C SER A 36 5.99 7.87 -9.25
N ILE A 37 6.48 6.70 -9.65
CA ILE A 37 5.70 5.45 -9.65
C ILE A 37 5.27 5.09 -8.24
N MET A 38 6.19 5.18 -7.26
CA MET A 38 5.89 4.91 -5.86
C MET A 38 4.81 5.86 -5.32
N LYS A 39 4.81 7.13 -5.69
CA LYS A 39 3.79 8.10 -5.26
C LYS A 39 2.38 7.67 -5.66
N ASN A 40 2.20 7.17 -6.87
CA ASN A 40 0.89 6.72 -7.36
C ASN A 40 0.41 5.43 -6.68
N MET A 41 1.32 4.65 -6.08
CA MET A 41 1.03 3.41 -5.38
C MET A 41 1.05 3.56 -3.84
N LEU A 42 1.32 4.77 -3.32
CA LEU A 42 1.51 4.97 -1.88
C LEU A 42 0.24 4.71 -1.07
N VAL A 43 -0.89 5.26 -1.50
CA VAL A 43 -2.14 5.17 -0.73
C VAL A 43 -3.22 4.54 -1.59
N PRO A 44 -3.64 3.30 -1.29
CA PRO A 44 -4.73 2.66 -2.01
C PRO A 44 -6.09 3.29 -1.65
N ASP A 45 -6.82 3.75 -2.64
CA ASP A 45 -8.21 4.19 -2.49
C ASP A 45 -9.17 3.03 -2.83
N ILE A 46 -9.43 2.17 -1.86
CA ILE A 46 -10.26 0.98 -2.08
C ILE A 46 -11.74 1.29 -2.34
N TYR A 47 -12.22 2.45 -1.93
CA TYR A 47 -13.60 2.90 -2.12
C TYR A 47 -13.77 3.76 -3.37
N GLY A 48 -12.69 4.30 -3.91
CA GLY A 48 -12.67 5.04 -5.15
C GLY A 48 -13.01 4.20 -6.37
N GLU A 49 -13.12 4.81 -7.52
CA GLU A 49 -13.33 4.11 -8.78
C GLU A 49 -12.13 3.22 -9.12
N THR A 50 -10.93 3.70 -8.81
CA THR A 50 -9.67 2.98 -8.98
C THR A 50 -8.90 2.90 -7.67
N ILE A 51 -8.14 1.81 -7.45
CA ILE A 51 -7.42 1.56 -6.20
C ILE A 51 -6.08 2.32 -6.15
N PHE A 52 -5.32 2.28 -7.23
CA PHE A 52 -4.02 2.92 -7.35
C PHE A 52 -4.00 3.82 -8.58
N GLY A 53 -4.15 5.12 -8.38
CA GLY A 53 -4.25 6.06 -9.49
C GLY A 53 -5.34 5.63 -10.48
N GLU A 54 -4.99 5.43 -11.75
CA GLU A 54 -5.93 5.02 -12.81
C GLU A 54 -5.80 3.54 -13.23
N PHE A 55 -5.03 2.74 -12.46
CA PHE A 55 -4.62 1.43 -12.93
C PHE A 55 -5.61 0.30 -12.66
N LEU A 56 -6.18 0.20 -11.46
CA LEU A 56 -6.96 -0.95 -11.04
C LEU A 56 -8.37 -0.54 -10.64
N LEU A 57 -9.37 -1.05 -11.34
CA LEU A 57 -10.78 -0.82 -11.03
C LEU A 57 -11.16 -1.49 -9.72
N SER A 58 -11.66 -0.69 -8.77
CA SER A 58 -12.00 -1.20 -7.44
C SER A 58 -13.26 -2.09 -7.48
N PRO A 59 -13.19 -3.32 -6.94
CA PRO A 59 -14.39 -4.16 -6.76
C PRO A 59 -15.35 -3.62 -5.70
N CYS A 60 -14.93 -2.65 -4.89
CA CYS A 60 -15.76 -2.05 -3.84
C CYS A 60 -16.53 -0.82 -4.32
N ASN A 61 -16.21 -0.31 -5.50
CA ASN A 61 -16.91 0.84 -6.08
C ASN A 61 -18.19 0.41 -6.82
N LYS A 62 -19.27 1.14 -6.58
CA LYS A 62 -20.59 0.84 -7.16
C LYS A 62 -20.62 0.81 -8.69
N TYR A 63 -19.81 1.64 -9.36
CA TYR A 63 -19.76 1.70 -10.82
C TYR A 63 -19.06 0.49 -11.44
N ASN A 64 -18.20 -0.20 -10.69
CA ASN A 64 -17.45 -1.36 -11.16
C ASN A 64 -18.11 -2.69 -10.82
N GLN A 65 -19.18 -2.72 -10.01
CA GLN A 65 -19.82 -3.95 -9.54
C GLN A 65 -20.27 -4.88 -10.66
N SER A 66 -20.73 -4.32 -11.78
CA SER A 66 -21.12 -5.08 -12.96
C SER A 66 -20.00 -5.92 -13.59
N LEU A 67 -18.74 -5.53 -13.35
CA LEU A 67 -17.54 -6.19 -13.89
C LEU A 67 -17.11 -7.42 -13.07
N TYR A 68 -17.66 -7.58 -11.87
CA TYR A 68 -17.25 -8.62 -10.93
C TYR A 68 -18.37 -9.61 -10.61
N LYS A 69 -17.98 -10.84 -10.23
CA LYS A 69 -18.81 -11.83 -9.55
C LYS A 69 -18.42 -11.84 -8.08
N TYR A 70 -19.41 -11.86 -7.20
CA TYR A 70 -19.22 -11.88 -5.76
C TYR A 70 -19.76 -13.16 -5.14
N LYS A 71 -19.02 -13.69 -4.16
CA LYS A 71 -19.49 -14.74 -3.25
C LYS A 71 -19.36 -14.19 -1.83
N ILE A 72 -20.45 -14.24 -1.08
CA ILE A 72 -20.52 -13.73 0.29
C ILE A 72 -20.65 -14.91 1.24
N SER A 73 -19.86 -14.92 2.29
CA SER A 73 -19.92 -15.90 3.37
C SER A 73 -19.75 -15.23 4.73
N ARG A 74 -20.50 -15.70 5.71
CA ARG A 74 -20.41 -15.22 7.08
C ARG A 74 -19.26 -15.95 7.77
N LEU A 75 -18.27 -15.23 8.31
CA LEU A 75 -17.16 -15.80 9.07
C LEU A 75 -17.49 -15.91 10.56
N THR A 76 -18.02 -14.82 11.14
CA THR A 76 -18.44 -14.73 12.55
C THR A 76 -19.69 -13.86 12.64
N PHE A 77 -20.20 -13.63 13.86
CA PHE A 77 -21.38 -12.79 14.07
C PHE A 77 -21.23 -11.38 13.49
N ASP A 78 -20.04 -10.80 13.61
CA ASP A 78 -19.72 -9.43 13.23
C ASP A 78 -18.84 -9.30 11.97
N ARG A 79 -18.46 -10.41 11.33
CA ARG A 79 -17.57 -10.41 10.16
C ARG A 79 -18.12 -11.21 9.00
N VAL A 80 -18.05 -10.58 7.83
CA VAL A 80 -18.48 -11.16 6.55
C VAL A 80 -17.30 -11.14 5.59
N GLU A 81 -17.07 -12.25 4.90
CA GLU A 81 -16.12 -12.34 3.80
C GLU A 81 -16.85 -12.15 2.47
N ILE A 82 -16.25 -11.31 1.63
CA ILE A 82 -16.67 -11.11 0.24
C ILE A 82 -15.53 -11.53 -0.65
N ILE A 83 -15.70 -12.59 -1.41
CA ILE A 83 -14.78 -13.02 -2.46
C ILE A 83 -15.24 -12.38 -3.77
N PHE A 84 -14.35 -11.75 -4.49
CA PHE A 84 -14.63 -11.13 -5.79
C PHE A 84 -13.71 -11.66 -6.88
N LYS A 85 -14.27 -11.85 -8.07
CA LYS A 85 -13.57 -12.31 -9.26
C LYS A 85 -14.07 -11.54 -10.49
N PRO A 86 -13.20 -11.16 -11.43
CA PRO A 86 -13.61 -10.58 -12.70
C PRO A 86 -14.57 -11.48 -13.47
N LYS A 87 -15.56 -10.90 -14.17
CA LYS A 87 -16.41 -11.61 -15.12
C LYS A 87 -15.73 -11.85 -16.46
N VAL A 88 -14.79 -10.96 -16.80
CA VAL A 88 -14.02 -10.99 -18.06
C VAL A 88 -12.53 -10.86 -17.74
N LYS A 89 -11.68 -11.37 -18.63
CA LYS A 89 -10.23 -11.18 -18.52
C LYS A 89 -9.88 -9.74 -18.92
N ASN A 90 -9.38 -8.97 -17.97
CA ASN A 90 -8.94 -7.59 -18.17
C ASN A 90 -7.85 -7.29 -17.14
N THR A 91 -6.79 -6.60 -17.55
CA THR A 91 -5.61 -6.26 -16.72
C THR A 91 -5.92 -5.23 -15.62
N GLN A 92 -7.00 -4.46 -15.77
CA GLN A 92 -7.46 -3.53 -14.75
C GLN A 92 -8.31 -4.19 -13.65
N LEU A 93 -8.71 -5.46 -13.83
CA LEU A 93 -9.57 -6.17 -12.90
C LEU A 93 -8.76 -7.14 -12.04
N VAL A 94 -9.14 -7.27 -10.78
CA VAL A 94 -8.43 -8.04 -9.78
C VAL A 94 -9.30 -9.12 -9.17
N SER A 95 -8.69 -10.21 -8.71
CA SER A 95 -9.35 -11.27 -7.96
C SER A 95 -8.88 -11.25 -6.52
N GLY A 96 -9.80 -11.41 -5.57
CA GLY A 96 -9.42 -11.38 -4.17
C GLY A 96 -10.57 -11.54 -3.21
N ARG A 97 -10.33 -11.08 -1.99
CA ARG A 97 -11.32 -11.11 -0.91
C ARG A 97 -11.23 -9.85 -0.06
N ALA A 98 -12.35 -9.48 0.52
CA ALA A 98 -12.45 -8.47 1.56
C ALA A 98 -13.14 -9.06 2.79
N ILE A 99 -12.73 -8.64 3.98
CA ILE A 99 -13.42 -8.90 5.25
C ILE A 99 -14.03 -7.58 5.68
N ILE A 100 -15.32 -7.58 5.90
CA ILE A 100 -16.09 -6.42 6.32
C ILE A 100 -16.68 -6.62 7.72
N ASN A 101 -16.86 -5.52 8.42
CA ASN A 101 -17.68 -5.49 9.63
C ASN A 101 -19.15 -5.67 9.24
N GLY A 102 -19.80 -6.71 9.75
CA GLY A 102 -21.18 -7.08 9.38
C GLY A 102 -22.25 -6.06 9.81
N HIS A 103 -21.96 -5.20 10.80
CA HIS A 103 -22.87 -4.16 11.28
C HIS A 103 -22.71 -2.85 10.52
N THR A 104 -21.48 -2.45 10.23
CA THR A 104 -21.18 -1.15 9.62
C THR A 104 -20.94 -1.22 8.11
N GLY A 105 -20.73 -2.41 7.55
CA GLY A 105 -20.33 -2.61 6.15
C GLY A 105 -18.89 -2.15 5.84
N ARG A 106 -18.13 -1.70 6.84
CA ARG A 106 -16.79 -1.17 6.65
C ARG A 106 -15.79 -2.30 6.35
N ILE A 107 -14.91 -2.09 5.39
CA ILE A 107 -13.82 -3.01 5.09
C ILE A 107 -12.77 -2.94 6.21
N ILE A 108 -12.43 -4.11 6.77
CA ILE A 108 -11.40 -4.29 7.79
C ILE A 108 -10.09 -4.73 7.14
N PHE A 109 -10.20 -5.61 6.17
CA PHE A 109 -9.09 -6.23 5.47
C PHE A 109 -9.46 -6.47 4.02
N MET A 110 -8.51 -6.30 3.13
CA MET A 110 -8.65 -6.65 1.72
C MET A 110 -7.36 -7.26 1.19
N SER A 111 -7.46 -8.33 0.41
CA SER A 111 -6.33 -8.84 -0.34
C SER A 111 -6.76 -9.19 -1.76
N PHE A 112 -5.90 -8.89 -2.72
CA PHE A 112 -6.18 -9.19 -4.12
C PHE A 112 -4.90 -9.40 -4.92
N ARG A 113 -5.08 -10.04 -6.05
CA ARG A 113 -4.04 -10.30 -7.04
C ARG A 113 -4.52 -9.93 -8.43
N GLY A 114 -3.60 -9.54 -9.26
CA GLY A 114 -3.82 -9.26 -10.67
C GLY A 114 -2.55 -9.48 -11.47
N GLU A 115 -2.69 -9.27 -12.77
CA GLU A 115 -1.59 -9.38 -13.72
C GLU A 115 -1.76 -8.28 -14.76
N MET A 116 -0.71 -7.51 -14.99
CA MET A 116 -0.65 -6.46 -15.99
C MET A 116 0.59 -6.69 -16.86
N ASP A 117 0.39 -7.10 -18.10
CA ASP A 117 1.46 -7.53 -19.02
C ASP A 117 2.32 -8.66 -18.40
N MET A 118 3.60 -8.39 -18.16
CA MET A 118 4.54 -9.33 -17.55
C MET A 118 4.67 -9.18 -16.03
N LEU A 119 3.91 -8.25 -15.43
CA LEU A 119 3.92 -7.97 -14.00
C LEU A 119 2.78 -8.68 -13.30
N LYS A 120 3.09 -9.60 -12.40
CA LYS A 120 2.13 -10.15 -11.44
C LYS A 120 2.23 -9.42 -10.12
N PHE A 121 1.11 -9.19 -9.47
CA PHE A 121 1.11 -8.53 -8.18
C PHE A 121 0.11 -9.16 -7.20
N PHE A 122 0.46 -9.06 -5.92
CA PHE A 122 -0.39 -9.43 -4.79
C PHE A 122 -0.37 -8.31 -3.77
N VAL A 123 -1.55 -7.82 -3.40
CA VAL A 123 -1.74 -6.69 -2.49
C VAL A 123 -2.48 -7.14 -1.25
N ILE A 124 -2.03 -6.67 -0.10
CA ILE A 124 -2.68 -6.84 1.20
C ILE A 124 -2.89 -5.46 1.81
N ILE A 125 -4.13 -5.14 2.14
CA ILE A 125 -4.52 -3.88 2.75
C ILE A 125 -5.19 -4.16 4.09
N ASN A 126 -4.66 -3.57 5.16
CA ASN A 126 -5.23 -3.64 6.50
C ASN A 126 -5.81 -2.27 6.86
N MET A 127 -7.13 -2.19 7.02
CA MET A 127 -7.83 -0.96 7.39
C MET A 127 -7.95 -0.78 8.91
N GLY A 128 -7.66 -1.84 9.69
CA GLY A 128 -7.85 -1.85 11.15
C GLY A 128 -9.29 -2.07 11.58
N ASN A 129 -9.45 -2.28 12.88
CA ASN A 129 -10.74 -2.61 13.50
C ASN A 129 -11.41 -1.42 14.19
N SER A 130 -10.78 -0.25 14.25
CA SER A 130 -11.30 0.88 15.03
C SER A 130 -12.61 1.39 14.45
N ALA A 131 -13.64 1.44 15.28
CA ALA A 131 -14.95 1.99 14.90
C ALA A 131 -14.92 3.53 14.76
N ASP A 132 -13.97 4.17 15.44
CA ASP A 132 -13.88 5.65 15.53
C ASP A 132 -13.15 6.28 14.35
N GLU A 133 -12.48 5.48 13.54
CA GLU A 133 -11.76 5.99 12.38
C GLU A 133 -12.65 5.98 11.14
N MET A 134 -13.33 7.09 10.90
CA MET A 134 -13.88 7.43 9.57
C MET A 134 -12.77 7.70 8.55
N THR A 135 -11.62 7.02 8.68
CA THR A 135 -10.50 7.20 7.76
C THR A 135 -10.61 6.19 6.64
N PHE A 136 -10.61 6.69 5.42
CA PHE A 136 -10.49 5.88 4.21
C PHE A 136 -9.04 5.42 3.96
N ILE A 137 -8.12 5.79 4.85
CA ILE A 137 -6.70 5.46 4.77
C ILE A 137 -6.45 4.14 5.52
N PRO A 138 -5.76 3.17 4.92
CA PRO A 138 -5.40 1.94 5.61
C PRO A 138 -4.39 2.18 6.73
N LYS A 139 -4.28 1.24 7.65
CA LYS A 139 -3.17 1.18 8.63
C LYS A 139 -1.88 0.69 7.97
N SER A 140 -2.01 -0.25 7.04
CA SER A 140 -0.88 -0.72 6.25
C SER A 140 -1.31 -1.24 4.89
N CYS A 141 -0.40 -1.14 3.92
CA CYS A 141 -0.54 -1.74 2.60
C CYS A 141 0.77 -2.45 2.24
N LYS A 142 0.68 -3.74 1.86
CA LYS A 142 1.80 -4.51 1.34
C LYS A 142 1.54 -4.88 -0.11
N ILE A 143 2.50 -4.61 -0.98
CA ILE A 143 2.46 -4.93 -2.40
C ILE A 143 3.66 -5.82 -2.71
N ASN A 144 3.42 -7.04 -3.17
CA ASN A 144 4.43 -7.93 -3.71
C ASN A 144 4.27 -7.99 -5.22
N THR A 145 5.36 -7.86 -5.95
CA THR A 145 5.38 -7.91 -7.41
C THR A 145 6.39 -8.92 -7.91
N GLU A 146 6.05 -9.55 -9.02
CA GLU A 146 6.92 -10.45 -9.78
C GLU A 146 6.87 -10.03 -11.24
N PHE A 147 8.01 -9.63 -11.77
CA PHE A 147 8.18 -9.26 -13.18
C PHE A 147 9.03 -10.32 -13.88
N LYS A 148 8.52 -10.85 -15.00
CA LYS A 148 9.21 -11.86 -15.81
C LYS A 148 9.56 -11.29 -17.18
N PHE A 149 10.85 -11.29 -17.49
CA PHE A 149 11.34 -10.81 -18.78
C PHE A 149 12.55 -11.61 -19.26
N MET A 150 12.49 -12.17 -20.48
CA MET A 150 13.57 -12.92 -21.13
C MET A 150 14.23 -13.98 -20.23
N GLY A 151 13.43 -14.75 -19.50
CA GLY A 151 13.91 -15.79 -18.57
C GLY A 151 14.37 -15.29 -17.21
N ASN A 152 14.47 -13.98 -17.00
CA ASN A 152 14.77 -13.39 -15.71
C ASN A 152 13.50 -13.14 -14.90
N ILE A 153 13.60 -13.32 -13.58
CA ILE A 153 12.54 -13.04 -12.63
C ILE A 153 13.05 -11.97 -11.67
N VAL A 154 12.35 -10.84 -11.60
CA VAL A 154 12.60 -9.78 -10.63
C VAL A 154 11.43 -9.71 -9.68
N THR A 155 11.71 -9.80 -8.38
CA THR A 155 10.70 -9.67 -7.33
C THR A 155 10.93 -8.40 -6.54
N ALA A 156 9.85 -7.74 -6.15
CA ALA A 156 9.90 -6.62 -5.23
C ALA A 156 8.78 -6.71 -4.19
N SER A 157 9.07 -6.21 -2.99
CA SER A 157 8.09 -6.08 -1.91
C SER A 157 8.12 -4.65 -1.39
N HIS A 158 6.96 -4.04 -1.31
CA HIS A 158 6.77 -2.70 -0.76
C HIS A 158 5.77 -2.77 0.38
N VAL A 159 6.10 -2.14 1.51
CA VAL A 159 5.20 -2.06 2.67
C VAL A 159 5.08 -0.60 3.08
N SER A 160 3.85 -0.11 3.14
CA SER A 160 3.52 1.22 3.65
C SER A 160 2.78 1.10 4.97
N TYR A 161 3.14 1.95 5.94
CA TYR A 161 2.43 2.13 7.20
C TYR A 161 1.92 3.57 7.26
N PHE A 162 0.68 3.75 7.68
CA PHE A 162 0.01 5.05 7.71
C PHE A 162 -0.36 5.42 9.14
N ASN A 163 0.16 6.55 9.60
CA ASN A 163 -0.12 7.08 10.93
C ASN A 163 -0.50 8.55 10.84
N ARG A 164 -1.37 9.00 11.73
CA ARG A 164 -1.57 10.43 11.96
C ARG A 164 -0.36 10.99 12.65
N VAL A 165 0.11 12.13 12.20
CA VAL A 165 1.25 12.82 12.81
C VAL A 165 0.82 14.20 13.23
N ASP A 166 1.21 14.58 14.43
CA ASP A 166 1.05 15.94 14.95
C ASP A 166 2.08 16.85 14.28
N GLU A 167 1.63 17.98 13.74
CA GLU A 167 2.50 18.97 13.08
C GLU A 167 3.63 19.45 14.00
N SER A 168 3.38 19.56 15.29
CA SER A 168 4.40 19.97 16.27
C SER A 168 5.60 19.01 16.34
N LYS A 169 5.36 17.71 16.11
CA LYS A 169 6.43 16.70 16.03
C LYS A 169 7.23 16.80 14.75
N LEU A 170 6.58 17.21 13.65
CA LEU A 170 7.25 17.38 12.35
C LEU A 170 8.27 18.51 12.35
N ILE A 171 7.93 19.63 12.98
CA ILE A 171 8.80 20.81 13.07
C ILE A 171 10.10 20.49 13.81
N LYS A 172 10.02 19.70 14.90
CA LYS A 172 11.19 19.29 15.69
C LYS A 172 12.17 18.38 14.93
N LEU A 173 11.68 17.64 13.93
CA LEU A 173 12.49 16.68 13.17
C LEU A 173 13.21 17.30 11.96
N ASN A 174 12.85 18.51 11.55
CA ASN A 174 13.44 19.16 10.38
C ASN A 174 14.94 19.50 10.55
N SER A 175 15.48 19.47 11.77
CA SER A 175 16.90 19.70 12.08
C SER A 175 17.76 18.45 12.11
N HIS A 176 17.18 17.25 11.97
CA HIS A 176 17.88 15.98 12.06
C HIS A 176 18.25 15.42 10.67
N ASN A 177 19.26 14.57 10.61
CA ASN A 177 19.60 13.86 9.39
C ASN A 177 18.57 12.76 9.08
N ASN A 178 18.57 12.28 7.83
CA ASN A 178 17.58 11.29 7.35
C ASN A 178 17.58 9.99 8.16
N ASP A 179 18.75 9.50 8.57
CA ASP A 179 18.87 8.24 9.29
C ASP A 179 18.25 8.35 10.68
N THR A 180 18.54 9.44 11.41
CA THR A 180 17.94 9.71 12.73
C THR A 180 16.41 9.87 12.64
N ILE A 181 15.92 10.57 11.61
CA ILE A 181 14.47 10.72 11.37
C ILE A 181 13.82 9.36 11.14
N MET A 182 14.43 8.52 10.28
CA MET A 182 13.91 7.19 9.97
C MET A 182 13.92 6.27 11.18
N GLU A 183 14.98 6.27 11.98
CA GLU A 183 15.06 5.47 13.21
C GLU A 183 13.99 5.87 14.24
N THR A 184 13.76 7.17 14.40
CA THR A 184 12.79 7.69 15.36
C THR A 184 11.34 7.42 14.97
N LEU A 185 11.02 7.52 13.68
CA LEU A 185 9.63 7.44 13.20
C LEU A 185 9.24 6.11 12.58
N ARG A 186 10.19 5.18 12.45
CA ARG A 186 9.91 3.85 11.90
C ARG A 186 8.88 3.13 12.76
N PRO A 187 7.70 2.74 12.20
CA PRO A 187 6.63 2.11 12.99
C PRO A 187 6.91 0.65 13.33
N VAL A 188 7.79 0.00 12.57
CA VAL A 188 8.15 -1.41 12.75
C VAL A 188 9.67 -1.54 12.55
N PRO A 189 10.40 -2.25 13.44
CA PRO A 189 11.84 -2.47 13.28
C PRO A 189 12.17 -3.10 11.92
N LEU A 190 13.33 -2.75 11.37
CA LEU A 190 13.84 -3.40 10.16
C LEU A 190 14.02 -4.90 10.41
N ASP A 191 13.63 -5.73 9.45
CA ASP A 191 13.98 -7.14 9.49
C ASP A 191 15.49 -7.36 9.28
N ASN A 192 15.97 -8.54 9.63
CA ASN A 192 17.39 -8.84 9.60
C ASN A 192 17.95 -8.84 8.18
N GLY A 193 17.16 -9.23 7.18
CA GLY A 193 17.60 -9.22 5.77
C GLY A 193 17.84 -7.81 5.25
N ILE A 194 16.98 -6.85 5.61
CA ILE A 194 17.17 -5.44 5.24
C ILE A 194 18.39 -4.84 5.96
N LYS A 195 18.59 -5.17 7.25
CA LYS A 195 19.77 -4.73 8.00
C LYS A 195 21.08 -5.22 7.38
N GLU A 196 21.11 -6.47 6.92
CA GLU A 196 22.27 -7.04 6.22
C GLU A 196 22.55 -6.31 4.89
N ILE A 197 21.51 -6.02 4.11
CA ILE A 197 21.66 -5.27 2.86
C ILE A 197 22.27 -3.89 3.13
N TYR A 198 21.81 -3.18 4.16
CA TYR A 198 22.35 -1.87 4.53
C TYR A 198 23.79 -1.96 5.01
N LYS A 199 24.13 -2.96 5.83
CA LYS A 199 25.48 -3.21 6.32
C LYS A 199 26.45 -3.47 5.17
N ASN A 200 26.12 -4.35 4.25
CA ASN A 200 26.95 -4.70 3.11
C ASN A 200 27.19 -3.48 2.21
N TYR A 201 26.15 -2.71 1.90
CA TYR A 201 26.27 -1.51 1.08
C TYR A 201 27.16 -0.42 1.71
N ASN A 202 27.17 -0.29 3.03
CA ASN A 202 28.03 0.67 3.72
C ASN A 202 29.49 0.19 3.81
N ASN A 203 29.76 -1.11 3.74
CA ASN A 203 31.10 -1.67 3.73
C ASN A 203 31.74 -1.61 2.34
N ASP A 204 30.96 -1.47 1.26
CA ASP A 204 31.42 -1.40 -0.13
C ASP A 204 31.68 0.06 -0.60
N LYS A 205 31.48 1.05 0.27
CA LYS A 205 31.79 2.46 0.04
C LYS A 205 33.09 2.89 0.72
#